data_7acfb5c95d11fbcca7d7859b56ababb0
#
_entry.id   7acfb5c95d11fbcca7d7859b56ababb0
#
_cell.length_a   1.000
_cell.length_b   1.000
_cell.length_c   1.000
_cell.angle_alpha   90.00
_cell.angle_beta   90.00
_cell.angle_gamma   90.00
#
_symmetry.space_group_name_H-M   'P 1'
#
loop_
_entity.id
_entity.type
_entity.pdbx_description
1 polymer ?
#
loop_
_entity_poly.entity_id
_entity_poly.type
_entity_poly.pdbx_seq_one_letter_code
_entity_poly.pdbx_strand_id
1 'polypeptide(L)'
;NVCNKGPYVEIYAQGAAEQVDGFLKDLEERPPKRAAILKINTEEVPAEEAPKFSDFDIIESEKTKGEIFVSPDIAICDECKEELYDPKNRRYLHPFINCTCCGPRLTILDSLPYDRERTSMKEFPMCPSCADEYHNPDTRRYDAQPVCCNDCGPEVYLIGREERGREAITYTRKTIASGGIVAIKGIGGFHLCCNATSEEAVQRLRKLKRRPVKPFAVMAQDLETVKEVCQVSEEQEKILTGHQKPILLLDKLTEMSCGQKTDAKLIKYGKNIGKDQ
;
A
#
# COMPACT_ATOMS: atom_id res chain seq x y z
N ASN A 1 -4.65 28.98 1.44
CA ASN A 1 -4.83 28.21 2.67
C ASN A 1 -5.76 27.03 2.46
N VAL A 2 -5.57 25.94 3.23
CA VAL A 2 -6.36 24.73 3.10
C VAL A 2 -6.87 24.27 4.45
N CYS A 3 -8.13 23.84 4.52
CA CYS A 3 -8.76 23.31 5.72
C CYS A 3 -9.57 22.05 5.39
N ASN A 4 -9.39 20.99 6.16
CA ASN A 4 -10.22 19.79 6.06
C ASN A 4 -11.49 20.00 6.87
N LYS A 5 -12.66 19.99 6.22
CA LYS A 5 -13.98 20.14 6.85
C LYS A 5 -14.67 18.79 7.09
N GLY A 6 -13.96 17.68 6.89
CA GLY A 6 -14.49 16.32 7.01
C GLY A 6 -15.05 15.79 5.68
N PRO A 7 -16.26 16.17 5.26
CA PRO A 7 -16.83 15.73 3.97
C PRO A 7 -16.14 16.32 2.73
N TYR A 8 -15.47 17.45 2.86
CA TYR A 8 -14.76 18.15 1.79
C TYR A 8 -13.53 18.88 2.32
N VAL A 9 -12.67 19.28 1.41
CA VAL A 9 -11.54 20.18 1.67
C VAL A 9 -11.90 21.57 1.17
N GLU A 10 -11.78 22.57 2.02
CA GLU A 10 -11.97 23.97 1.68
C GLU A 10 -10.62 24.62 1.39
N ILE A 11 -10.52 25.30 0.26
CA ILE A 11 -9.29 25.97 -0.17
C ILE A 11 -9.60 27.44 -0.44
N TYR A 12 -8.87 28.33 0.21
CA TYR A 12 -8.86 29.73 -0.11
C TYR A 12 -7.64 30.05 -0.97
N ALA A 13 -7.89 30.46 -2.22
CA ALA A 13 -6.86 30.90 -3.15
C ALA A 13 -7.05 32.39 -3.47
N GLN A 14 -5.99 33.17 -3.35
CA GLN A 14 -5.99 34.61 -3.66
C GLN A 14 -4.82 34.92 -4.57
N GLY A 15 -5.07 35.65 -5.65
CA GLY A 15 -4.07 36.06 -6.64
C GLY A 15 -4.68 36.72 -7.84
N ALA A 16 -3.89 36.96 -8.89
CA ALA A 16 -4.42 37.39 -10.18
C ALA A 16 -5.33 36.31 -10.78
N ALA A 17 -6.38 36.67 -11.50
CA ALA A 17 -7.36 35.75 -12.07
C ALA A 17 -6.70 34.58 -12.82
N GLU A 18 -5.73 34.88 -13.69
CA GLU A 18 -4.98 33.87 -14.46
C GLU A 18 -4.23 32.83 -13.55
N GLN A 19 -3.76 33.27 -12.38
CA GLN A 19 -3.06 32.38 -11.42
C GLN A 19 -4.05 31.48 -10.69
N VAL A 20 -5.22 32.01 -10.30
CA VAL A 20 -6.27 31.22 -9.64
C VAL A 20 -6.86 30.21 -10.62
N ASP A 21 -7.13 30.62 -11.87
CA ASP A 21 -7.60 29.70 -12.92
C ASP A 21 -6.57 28.62 -13.23
N GLY A 22 -5.28 29.00 -13.30
CA GLY A 22 -4.19 28.04 -13.46
C GLY A 22 -4.13 27.01 -12.33
N PHE A 23 -4.30 27.44 -11.09
CA PHE A 23 -4.34 26.56 -9.92
C PHE A 23 -5.55 25.61 -9.96
N LEU A 24 -6.75 26.10 -10.31
CA LEU A 24 -7.94 25.25 -10.45
C LEU A 24 -7.74 24.19 -11.53
N LYS A 25 -7.20 24.59 -12.67
CA LYS A 25 -6.87 23.67 -13.76
C LYS A 25 -5.85 22.60 -13.34
N ASP A 26 -4.83 22.98 -12.59
CA ASP A 26 -3.83 22.05 -12.08
C ASP A 26 -4.44 21.06 -11.07
N LEU A 27 -5.37 21.47 -10.24
CA LEU A 27 -6.09 20.57 -9.34
C LEU A 27 -6.92 19.53 -10.12
N GLU A 28 -7.57 19.92 -11.21
CA GLU A 28 -8.39 19.02 -12.03
C GLU A 28 -7.55 18.06 -12.88
N GLU A 29 -6.52 18.57 -13.57
CA GLU A 29 -5.74 17.82 -14.55
C GLU A 29 -4.55 17.08 -13.95
N ARG A 30 -4.00 17.58 -12.84
CA ARG A 30 -2.78 17.08 -12.20
C ARG A 30 -2.93 16.90 -10.68
N PRO A 31 -4.01 16.24 -10.20
CA PRO A 31 -4.18 16.04 -8.77
C PRO A 31 -3.01 15.23 -8.19
N PRO A 32 -2.74 15.33 -6.88
CA PRO A 32 -1.75 14.50 -6.23
C PRO A 32 -1.96 13.03 -6.55
N LYS A 33 -0.87 12.28 -6.69
CA LYS A 33 -0.89 10.84 -7.02
C LYS A 33 -1.88 10.11 -6.10
N ARG A 34 -2.88 9.46 -6.70
CA ARG A 34 -3.97 8.73 -6.02
C ARG A 34 -5.05 9.58 -5.33
N ALA A 35 -5.00 10.89 -5.44
CA ALA A 35 -6.16 11.70 -5.09
C ALA A 35 -7.28 11.49 -6.12
N ALA A 36 -8.50 11.33 -5.64
CA ALA A 36 -9.69 11.29 -6.48
C ALA A 36 -10.57 12.49 -6.14
N ILE A 37 -10.52 13.51 -6.98
CA ILE A 37 -11.38 14.70 -6.84
C ILE A 37 -12.70 14.38 -7.53
N LEU A 38 -13.75 14.18 -6.74
CA LEU A 38 -15.06 13.82 -7.26
C LEU A 38 -15.84 15.03 -7.77
N LYS A 39 -15.63 16.18 -7.16
CA LYS A 39 -16.30 17.43 -7.49
C LYS A 39 -15.50 18.62 -6.96
N ILE A 40 -15.43 19.68 -7.76
CA ILE A 40 -14.96 21.00 -7.34
C ILE A 40 -16.14 21.96 -7.42
N ASN A 41 -16.38 22.72 -6.36
CA ASN A 41 -17.27 23.85 -6.34
C ASN A 41 -16.42 25.08 -6.08
N THR A 42 -16.61 26.14 -6.86
CA THR A 42 -15.92 27.41 -6.71
C THR A 42 -16.91 28.52 -6.39
N GLU A 43 -16.51 29.40 -5.50
CA GLU A 43 -17.25 30.59 -5.12
C GLU A 43 -16.30 31.80 -5.08
N GLU A 44 -16.68 32.87 -5.68
CA GLU A 44 -15.91 34.14 -5.61
C GLU A 44 -16.27 34.86 -4.31
N VAL A 45 -15.26 35.10 -3.49
CA VAL A 45 -15.43 35.85 -2.23
C VAL A 45 -14.99 37.30 -2.47
N PRO A 46 -15.85 38.30 -2.19
CA PRO A 46 -15.49 39.73 -2.32
C PRO A 46 -14.24 40.03 -1.47
N ALA A 47 -13.35 40.87 -1.99
CA ALA A 47 -12.08 41.21 -1.33
C ALA A 47 -12.25 41.80 0.09
N GLU A 48 -13.42 42.37 0.38
CA GLU A 48 -13.77 42.93 1.68
C GLU A 48 -14.11 41.83 2.72
N GLU A 49 -14.61 40.69 2.25
CA GLU A 49 -15.03 39.54 3.08
C GLU A 49 -13.96 38.42 3.07
N ALA A 50 -12.99 38.49 2.19
CA ALA A 50 -11.97 37.49 2.04
C ALA A 50 -11.04 37.46 3.26
N PRO A 51 -10.73 36.27 3.81
CA PRO A 51 -9.71 36.11 4.85
C PRO A 51 -8.37 36.65 4.33
N LYS A 52 -7.66 37.41 5.15
CA LYS A 52 -6.33 37.92 4.80
C LYS A 52 -5.27 36.93 5.25
N PHE A 53 -4.62 36.31 4.31
CA PHE A 53 -3.49 35.41 4.54
C PHE A 53 -2.21 36.05 3.99
N SER A 54 -1.11 35.90 4.71
CA SER A 54 0.21 36.39 4.28
C SER A 54 1.04 35.30 3.59
N ASP A 55 0.66 34.03 3.83
CA ASP A 55 1.38 32.86 3.32
C ASP A 55 0.41 31.66 3.16
N PHE A 56 0.95 30.53 2.69
CA PHE A 56 0.20 29.28 2.63
C PHE A 56 0.19 28.60 4.02
N ASP A 57 -1.00 28.41 4.57
CA ASP A 57 -1.20 27.71 5.83
C ASP A 57 -2.12 26.49 5.67
N ILE A 58 -1.80 25.42 6.36
CA ILE A 58 -2.70 24.29 6.57
C ILE A 58 -3.43 24.54 7.89
N ILE A 59 -4.71 24.86 7.78
CA ILE A 59 -5.55 25.18 8.94
C ILE A 59 -5.98 23.88 9.60
N GLU A 60 -6.00 23.86 10.94
CA GLU A 60 -6.45 22.70 11.72
C GLU A 60 -7.84 22.24 11.27
N SER A 61 -7.99 20.92 11.11
CA SER A 61 -9.23 20.32 10.62
C SER A 61 -10.41 20.61 11.54
N GLU A 62 -11.52 21.08 10.99
CA GLU A 62 -12.74 21.29 11.77
C GLU A 62 -13.47 19.97 11.98
N LYS A 63 -13.89 19.74 13.23
CA LYS A 63 -14.71 18.58 13.61
C LYS A 63 -16.18 18.84 13.24
N THR A 64 -16.52 18.86 11.95
CA THR A 64 -17.90 19.02 11.51
C THR A 64 -18.67 17.69 11.60
N LYS A 65 -19.95 17.77 11.95
CA LYS A 65 -20.88 16.64 11.87
C LYS A 65 -21.26 16.45 10.39
N GLY A 66 -20.74 15.42 9.75
CA GLY A 66 -21.06 15.08 8.37
C GLY A 66 -20.72 13.62 8.07
N GLU A 67 -21.12 13.13 6.91
CA GLU A 67 -20.73 11.81 6.44
C GLU A 67 -19.23 11.85 6.07
N ILE A 68 -18.40 11.30 6.95
CA ILE A 68 -16.96 11.18 6.71
C ILE A 68 -16.73 9.87 5.95
N PHE A 69 -16.23 9.99 4.74
CA PHE A 69 -15.84 8.83 3.94
C PHE A 69 -14.39 8.44 4.27
N VAL A 70 -14.22 7.22 4.77
CA VAL A 70 -12.88 6.63 4.93
C VAL A 70 -12.56 5.80 3.70
N SER A 71 -11.46 6.10 3.04
CA SER A 71 -11.03 5.34 1.88
C SER A 71 -10.75 3.88 2.25
N PRO A 72 -10.95 2.92 1.33
CA PRO A 72 -10.48 1.56 1.53
C PRO A 72 -8.94 1.53 1.64
N ASP A 73 -8.42 0.41 2.10
CA ASP A 73 -6.98 0.15 2.13
C ASP A 73 -6.38 0.26 0.72
N ILE A 74 -5.19 0.84 0.64
CA ILE A 74 -4.51 1.12 -0.61
C ILE A 74 -3.21 0.31 -0.66
N ALA A 75 -2.97 -0.40 -1.76
CA ALA A 75 -1.74 -1.15 -1.96
C ALA A 75 -0.51 -0.25 -1.91
N ILE A 76 0.63 -0.84 -1.52
CA ILE A 76 1.92 -0.16 -1.42
C ILE A 76 2.24 0.65 -2.69
N CYS A 77 2.68 1.89 -2.55
CA CYS A 77 3.16 2.71 -3.65
C CYS A 77 4.62 2.37 -4.00
N ASP A 78 5.05 2.84 -5.18
CA ASP A 78 6.39 2.51 -5.67
C ASP A 78 7.48 3.05 -4.75
N GLU A 79 7.33 4.27 -4.24
CA GLU A 79 8.28 4.90 -3.32
C GLU A 79 8.40 4.12 -2.00
N CYS A 80 7.28 3.67 -1.43
CA CYS A 80 7.32 2.82 -0.25
C CYS A 80 7.86 1.41 -0.56
N LYS A 81 7.65 0.91 -1.78
CA LYS A 81 8.24 -0.35 -2.24
C LYS A 81 9.77 -0.24 -2.38
N GLU A 82 10.26 0.86 -2.91
CA GLU A 82 11.69 1.13 -2.99
C GLU A 82 12.32 1.18 -1.59
N GLU A 83 11.72 1.94 -0.67
CA GLU A 83 12.18 2.00 0.73
C GLU A 83 12.14 0.62 1.42
N LEU A 84 11.12 -0.19 1.14
CA LEU A 84 10.98 -1.54 1.70
C LEU A 84 12.14 -2.46 1.32
N TYR A 85 12.70 -2.28 0.12
CA TYR A 85 13.78 -3.11 -0.41
C TYR A 85 15.17 -2.45 -0.35
N ASP A 86 15.27 -1.21 0.11
CA ASP A 86 16.57 -0.55 0.31
C ASP A 86 17.18 -0.95 1.67
N PRO A 87 18.30 -1.71 1.69
CA PRO A 87 18.95 -2.13 2.93
C PRO A 87 19.42 -0.98 3.83
N LYS A 88 19.59 0.22 3.27
CA LYS A 88 20.01 1.43 4.00
C LYS A 88 18.83 2.17 4.61
N ASN A 89 17.61 1.87 4.20
CA ASN A 89 16.42 2.54 4.70
C ASN A 89 16.02 1.96 6.07
N ARG A 90 15.62 2.82 6.99
CA ARG A 90 15.13 2.42 8.33
C ARG A 90 13.87 1.54 8.29
N ARG A 91 13.14 1.54 7.16
CA ARG A 91 11.97 0.68 6.91
C ARG A 91 12.29 -0.54 6.05
N TYR A 92 13.56 -0.87 5.88
CA TYR A 92 13.96 -2.08 5.18
C TYR A 92 13.27 -3.32 5.74
N LEU A 93 12.58 -4.07 4.87
CA LEU A 93 11.76 -5.24 5.23
C LEU A 93 10.71 -4.98 6.33
N HIS A 94 10.23 -3.75 6.46
CA HIS A 94 9.13 -3.42 7.36
C HIS A 94 7.78 -3.73 6.71
N PRO A 95 7.06 -4.80 7.11
CA PRO A 95 5.86 -5.25 6.40
C PRO A 95 4.67 -4.30 6.53
N PHE A 96 4.73 -3.35 7.47
CA PHE A 96 3.70 -2.35 7.72
C PHE A 96 4.07 -0.96 7.17
N ILE A 97 5.02 -0.90 6.24
CA ILE A 97 5.41 0.35 5.58
C ILE A 97 4.22 1.00 4.88
N ASN A 98 4.10 2.30 5.04
CA ASN A 98 3.02 3.10 4.49
C ASN A 98 3.41 4.56 4.31
N CYS A 99 2.54 5.33 3.66
CA CYS A 99 2.60 6.78 3.58
C CYS A 99 1.18 7.35 3.40
N THR A 100 1.07 8.65 3.16
CA THR A 100 -0.22 9.30 2.87
C THR A 100 -0.93 8.69 1.66
N CYS A 101 -0.19 8.19 0.66
CA CYS A 101 -0.74 7.61 -0.58
C CYS A 101 -1.00 6.10 -0.53
N CYS A 102 -0.55 5.36 0.48
CA CYS A 102 -0.69 3.90 0.52
C CYS A 102 -0.75 3.35 1.95
N GLY A 103 -1.15 2.10 2.08
CA GLY A 103 -1.25 1.39 3.33
C GLY A 103 -2.68 1.25 3.84
N PRO A 104 -2.85 0.77 5.07
CA PRO A 104 -4.16 0.51 5.65
C PRO A 104 -4.90 1.82 5.97
N ARG A 105 -6.22 1.76 5.86
CA ARG A 105 -7.16 2.82 6.22
C ARG A 105 -8.32 2.21 7.00
N LEU A 106 -9.31 1.67 6.28
CA LEU A 106 -10.51 1.10 6.88
C LEU A 106 -10.22 -0.07 7.81
N THR A 107 -9.26 -0.94 7.48
CA THR A 107 -8.96 -2.15 8.27
C THR A 107 -8.34 -1.89 9.63
N ILE A 108 -7.79 -0.70 9.86
CA ILE A 108 -7.21 -0.31 11.16
C ILE A 108 -8.09 0.64 11.96
N LEU A 109 -9.22 1.09 11.38
CA LEU A 109 -10.10 2.08 11.98
C LEU A 109 -10.98 1.44 13.07
N ASP A 110 -10.95 2.01 14.26
CA ASP A 110 -11.84 1.65 15.38
C ASP A 110 -13.10 2.51 15.39
N SER A 111 -12.95 3.82 15.15
CA SER A 111 -14.07 4.77 15.11
C SER A 111 -13.70 6.03 14.33
N LEU A 112 -14.70 6.77 13.86
CA LEU A 112 -14.55 8.07 13.20
C LEU A 112 -14.34 9.22 14.20
N PRO A 113 -13.66 10.31 13.79
CA PRO A 113 -12.93 10.53 12.53
C PRO A 113 -11.66 9.66 12.42
N TYR A 114 -11.07 9.59 11.21
CA TYR A 114 -9.86 8.82 10.94
C TYR A 114 -8.62 9.54 11.46
N ASP A 115 -8.39 9.45 12.76
CA ASP A 115 -7.22 9.96 13.48
C ASP A 115 -6.46 8.78 14.12
N ARG A 116 -5.14 8.89 14.29
CA ARG A 116 -4.31 7.80 14.83
C ARG A 116 -4.84 7.23 16.16
N GLU A 117 -5.34 8.08 17.04
CA GLU A 117 -5.90 7.70 18.35
C GLU A 117 -7.17 6.83 18.22
N ARG A 118 -7.82 6.89 17.06
CA ARG A 118 -9.03 6.14 16.74
C ARG A 118 -8.78 4.97 15.80
N THR A 119 -7.53 4.56 15.69
CA THR A 119 -7.08 3.39 14.94
C THR A 119 -6.35 2.43 15.87
N SER A 120 -6.13 1.19 15.42
CA SER A 120 -5.27 0.23 16.14
C SER A 120 -3.82 0.71 16.29
N MET A 121 -3.42 1.77 15.57
CA MET A 121 -2.08 2.36 15.69
C MET A 121 -1.87 3.20 16.97
N LYS A 122 -2.93 3.48 17.74
CA LYS A 122 -2.83 4.10 19.08
C LYS A 122 -1.93 3.31 20.03
N GLU A 123 -1.83 1.99 19.84
CA GLU A 123 -0.99 1.11 20.65
C GLU A 123 0.51 1.20 20.31
N PHE A 124 0.86 1.92 19.24
CA PHE A 124 2.21 2.05 18.71
C PHE A 124 2.66 3.52 18.72
N PRO A 125 3.15 4.04 19.86
CA PRO A 125 3.68 5.40 19.94
C PRO A 125 4.79 5.62 18.92
N MET A 126 4.74 6.75 18.21
CA MET A 126 5.75 7.08 17.20
C MET A 126 7.11 7.35 17.86
N CYS A 127 8.18 6.80 17.28
CA CYS A 127 9.54 7.25 17.61
C CYS A 127 9.77 8.68 17.11
N PRO A 128 10.79 9.40 17.61
CA PRO A 128 11.03 10.80 17.24
C PRO A 128 11.09 11.03 15.73
N SER A 129 11.78 10.16 14.99
CA SER A 129 11.86 10.28 13.52
C SER A 129 10.53 10.04 12.80
N CYS A 130 9.65 9.16 13.31
CA CYS A 130 8.31 8.99 12.73
C CYS A 130 7.39 10.15 13.10
N ALA A 131 7.53 10.72 14.29
CA ALA A 131 6.80 11.90 14.71
C ALA A 131 7.20 13.13 13.87
N ASP A 132 8.50 13.30 13.60
CA ASP A 132 8.99 14.37 12.75
C ASP A 132 8.41 14.26 11.32
N GLU A 133 8.45 13.07 10.71
CA GLU A 133 7.82 12.84 9.40
C GLU A 133 6.30 13.07 9.43
N TYR A 134 5.63 12.76 10.53
CA TYR A 134 4.17 12.90 10.69
C TYR A 134 3.75 14.36 10.78
N HIS A 135 4.52 15.20 11.47
CA HIS A 135 4.21 16.61 11.67
C HIS A 135 4.78 17.55 10.60
N ASN A 136 5.70 17.08 9.77
CA ASN A 136 6.34 17.90 8.74
C ASN A 136 5.57 17.79 7.41
N PRO A 137 4.91 18.87 6.93
CA PRO A 137 4.13 18.89 5.70
C PRO A 137 4.93 18.61 4.43
N ASP A 138 6.26 18.77 4.46
CA ASP A 138 7.13 18.50 3.33
C ASP A 138 7.42 17.01 3.13
N THR A 139 6.99 16.16 4.07
CA THR A 139 7.23 14.73 3.98
C THR A 139 6.07 13.97 3.33
N ARG A 140 6.36 12.83 2.72
CA ARG A 140 5.33 11.91 2.19
C ARG A 140 4.48 11.24 3.29
N ARG A 141 4.80 11.47 4.54
CA ARG A 141 4.13 10.87 5.71
C ARG A 141 3.45 11.88 6.60
N TYR A 142 3.38 13.13 6.13
CA TYR A 142 2.61 14.15 6.80
C TYR A 142 1.18 13.65 7.05
N ASP A 143 0.73 13.71 8.30
CA ASP A 143 -0.60 13.28 8.74
C ASP A 143 -1.01 11.84 8.31
N ALA A 144 -0.02 10.99 8.02
CA ALA A 144 -0.27 9.59 7.69
C ALA A 144 -0.53 8.78 8.97
N GLN A 145 -1.80 8.59 9.33
CA GLN A 145 -2.20 7.96 10.59
C GLN A 145 -1.53 6.61 10.90
N PRO A 146 -1.27 5.72 9.91
CA PRO A 146 -0.58 4.45 10.17
C PRO A 146 0.94 4.53 10.21
N VAL A 147 1.56 5.74 10.14
CA VAL A 147 3.02 5.88 10.07
C VAL A 147 3.74 5.13 11.19
N CYS A 148 4.75 4.36 10.81
CA CYS A 148 5.60 3.60 11.73
C CYS A 148 6.89 3.16 11.02
N CYS A 149 7.79 2.55 11.78
CA CYS A 149 9.00 1.91 11.28
C CYS A 149 9.31 0.64 12.10
N ASN A 150 10.44 0.00 11.84
CA ASN A 150 10.85 -1.20 12.55
C ASN A 150 11.04 -0.99 14.08
N ASP A 151 11.27 0.25 14.52
CA ASP A 151 11.53 0.57 15.93
C ASP A 151 10.25 0.87 16.71
N CYS A 152 9.21 1.40 16.05
CA CYS A 152 8.01 1.89 16.74
C CYS A 152 6.70 1.29 16.23
N GLY A 153 6.73 0.47 15.20
CA GLY A 153 5.53 -0.14 14.61
C GLY A 153 5.26 -1.55 15.09
N PRO A 154 4.19 -2.15 14.58
CA PRO A 154 3.92 -3.57 14.81
C PRO A 154 5.06 -4.44 14.26
N GLU A 155 5.28 -5.56 14.89
CA GLU A 155 6.32 -6.51 14.54
C GLU A 155 5.72 -7.87 14.19
N VAL A 156 6.27 -8.52 13.16
CA VAL A 156 5.99 -9.93 12.86
C VAL A 156 6.89 -10.84 13.68
N TYR A 157 6.39 -11.99 14.11
CA TYR A 157 7.15 -12.99 14.83
C TYR A 157 6.71 -14.40 14.46
N LEU A 158 7.54 -15.39 14.74
CA LEU A 158 7.23 -16.80 14.54
C LEU A 158 6.65 -17.40 15.83
N ILE A 159 5.45 -17.97 15.74
CA ILE A 159 4.84 -18.66 16.88
C ILE A 159 5.68 -19.90 17.21
N GLY A 160 6.09 -20.03 18.49
CA GLY A 160 6.89 -21.14 18.99
C GLY A 160 8.39 -21.05 18.65
N ARG A 161 8.87 -19.87 18.21
CA ARG A 161 10.28 -19.59 17.93
C ARG A 161 10.67 -18.20 18.43
N GLU A 162 11.97 -17.92 18.45
CA GLU A 162 12.51 -16.65 18.93
C GLU A 162 12.61 -15.57 17.83
N GLU A 163 12.62 -15.99 16.57
CA GLU A 163 12.79 -15.08 15.43
C GLU A 163 11.67 -14.05 15.34
N ARG A 164 12.07 -12.79 15.25
CA ARG A 164 11.19 -11.62 15.12
C ARG A 164 11.60 -10.73 13.96
N GLY A 165 10.70 -9.86 13.54
CA GLY A 165 10.96 -8.85 12.52
C GLY A 165 11.57 -9.44 11.25
N ARG A 166 12.73 -8.94 10.86
CA ARG A 166 13.45 -9.37 9.64
C ARG A 166 13.88 -10.83 9.68
N GLU A 167 14.22 -11.33 10.84
CA GLU A 167 14.63 -12.73 11.02
C GLU A 167 13.44 -13.66 10.79
N ALA A 168 12.27 -13.33 11.33
CA ALA A 168 11.03 -14.06 11.09
C ALA A 168 10.65 -14.09 9.61
N ILE A 169 10.78 -12.96 8.90
CA ILE A 169 10.53 -12.87 7.46
C ILE A 169 11.54 -13.74 6.70
N THR A 170 12.81 -13.64 7.04
CA THR A 170 13.87 -14.42 6.40
C THR A 170 13.69 -15.92 6.59
N TYR A 171 13.36 -16.34 7.81
CA TYR A 171 13.06 -17.75 8.11
C TYR A 171 11.84 -18.23 7.31
N THR A 172 10.76 -17.46 7.28
CA THR A 172 9.54 -17.77 6.53
C THR A 172 9.85 -17.97 5.04
N ARG A 173 10.62 -17.04 4.44
CA ARG A 173 11.03 -17.11 3.03
C ARG A 173 11.85 -18.38 2.74
N LYS A 174 12.82 -18.70 3.59
CA LYS A 174 13.62 -19.93 3.46
C LYS A 174 12.75 -21.17 3.58
N THR A 175 11.80 -21.21 4.51
CA THR A 175 10.87 -22.31 4.70
C THR A 175 9.99 -22.54 3.47
N ILE A 176 9.43 -21.48 2.88
CA ILE A 176 8.63 -21.57 1.66
C ILE A 176 9.50 -22.02 0.48
N ALA A 177 10.70 -21.46 0.33
CA ALA A 177 11.62 -21.82 -0.76
C ALA A 177 12.06 -23.29 -0.71
N SER A 178 12.19 -23.88 0.49
CA SER A 178 12.50 -25.30 0.68
C SER A 178 11.28 -26.23 0.62
N GLY A 179 10.13 -25.74 0.14
CA GLY A 179 8.90 -26.51 -0.01
C GLY A 179 8.04 -26.59 1.26
N GLY A 180 8.33 -25.83 2.30
CA GLY A 180 7.51 -25.72 3.50
C GLY A 180 6.17 -25.04 3.25
N ILE A 181 5.24 -25.22 4.19
CA ILE A 181 3.96 -24.52 4.25
C ILE A 181 3.96 -23.65 5.49
N VAL A 182 3.65 -22.37 5.35
CA VAL A 182 3.61 -21.40 6.44
C VAL A 182 2.24 -20.75 6.53
N ALA A 183 1.71 -20.60 7.73
CA ALA A 183 0.52 -19.80 8.01
C ALA A 183 0.97 -18.39 8.36
N ILE A 184 0.62 -17.40 7.52
CA ILE A 184 0.97 -15.99 7.71
C ILE A 184 -0.28 -15.23 8.13
N LYS A 185 -0.24 -14.58 9.29
CA LYS A 185 -1.31 -13.67 9.74
C LYS A 185 -1.14 -12.34 9.02
N GLY A 186 -2.04 -12.05 8.10
CA GLY A 186 -2.20 -10.73 7.51
C GLY A 186 -3.19 -9.87 8.29
N ILE A 187 -3.46 -8.66 7.85
CA ILE A 187 -4.41 -7.74 8.49
C ILE A 187 -5.81 -8.38 8.55
N GLY A 188 -6.27 -8.97 7.44
CA GLY A 188 -7.62 -9.56 7.33
C GLY A 188 -7.76 -11.00 7.82
N GLY A 189 -6.67 -11.72 8.14
CA GLY A 189 -6.74 -13.12 8.54
C GLY A 189 -5.48 -13.93 8.21
N PHE A 190 -5.55 -15.27 8.36
CA PHE A 190 -4.45 -16.16 8.06
C PHE A 190 -4.44 -16.61 6.60
N HIS A 191 -3.26 -16.58 5.99
CA HIS A 191 -2.98 -17.13 4.68
C HIS A 191 -2.06 -18.33 4.80
N LEU A 192 -2.43 -19.46 4.21
CA LEU A 192 -1.53 -20.60 4.06
C LEU A 192 -0.73 -20.45 2.78
N CYS A 193 0.57 -20.31 2.91
CA CYS A 193 1.50 -20.02 1.83
C CYS A 193 2.44 -21.18 1.58
N CYS A 194 2.67 -21.52 0.33
CA CYS A 194 3.70 -22.46 -0.12
C CYS A 194 4.30 -21.99 -1.44
N ASN A 195 5.38 -22.61 -1.88
CA ASN A 195 5.96 -22.36 -3.19
C ASN A 195 5.01 -22.85 -4.29
N ALA A 196 4.47 -21.92 -5.09
CA ALA A 196 3.52 -22.22 -6.18
C ALA A 196 4.16 -23.04 -7.32
N THR A 197 5.49 -23.07 -7.43
CA THR A 197 6.23 -23.82 -8.45
C THR A 197 6.62 -25.24 -8.00
N SER A 198 6.32 -25.60 -6.75
CA SER A 198 6.55 -26.96 -6.23
C SER A 198 5.25 -27.73 -6.23
N GLU A 199 5.11 -28.67 -7.18
CA GLU A 199 3.94 -29.55 -7.27
C GLU A 199 3.73 -30.31 -5.94
N GLU A 200 4.81 -30.80 -5.32
CA GLU A 200 4.74 -31.49 -4.04
C GLU A 200 4.17 -30.60 -2.93
N ALA A 201 4.65 -29.36 -2.80
CA ALA A 201 4.16 -28.42 -1.79
C ALA A 201 2.69 -28.06 -2.03
N VAL A 202 2.29 -27.85 -3.29
CA VAL A 202 0.91 -27.54 -3.66
C VAL A 202 -0.01 -28.73 -3.35
N GLN A 203 0.37 -29.96 -3.73
CA GLN A 203 -0.44 -31.15 -3.46
C GLN A 203 -0.58 -31.41 -1.95
N ARG A 204 0.51 -31.21 -1.18
CA ARG A 204 0.45 -31.28 0.29
C ARG A 204 -0.51 -30.25 0.86
N LEU A 205 -0.47 -29.00 0.38
CA LEU A 205 -1.40 -27.96 0.80
C LEU A 205 -2.85 -28.31 0.45
N ARG A 206 -3.11 -28.85 -0.77
CA ARG A 206 -4.44 -29.33 -1.19
C ARG A 206 -4.98 -30.38 -0.24
N LYS A 207 -4.15 -31.37 0.11
CA LYS A 207 -4.51 -32.43 1.03
C LYS A 207 -4.84 -31.89 2.43
N LEU A 208 -4.00 -31.01 2.97
CA LEU A 208 -4.21 -30.39 4.29
C LEU A 208 -5.50 -29.54 4.32
N LYS A 209 -5.78 -28.80 3.25
CA LYS A 209 -6.97 -27.95 3.13
C LYS A 209 -8.23 -28.74 2.72
N ARG A 210 -8.12 -30.01 2.38
CA ARG A 210 -9.20 -30.82 1.79
C ARG A 210 -9.84 -30.12 0.58
N ARG A 211 -9.00 -29.53 -0.28
CA ARG A 211 -9.40 -28.69 -1.43
C ARG A 211 -8.77 -29.23 -2.72
N PRO A 212 -9.31 -30.34 -3.28
CA PRO A 212 -8.66 -31.09 -4.36
C PRO A 212 -8.58 -30.32 -5.69
N VAL A 213 -9.63 -29.58 -6.07
CA VAL A 213 -9.73 -28.99 -7.42
C VAL A 213 -9.84 -27.48 -7.45
N LYS A 214 -10.36 -26.83 -6.40
CA LYS A 214 -10.55 -25.38 -6.41
C LYS A 214 -9.22 -24.63 -6.48
N PRO A 215 -9.02 -23.65 -7.39
CA PRO A 215 -7.74 -22.95 -7.53
C PRO A 215 -7.35 -22.19 -6.26
N PHE A 216 -6.04 -22.03 -6.04
CA PHE A 216 -5.45 -21.12 -5.08
C PHE A 216 -5.08 -19.81 -5.77
N ALA A 217 -5.16 -18.72 -5.02
CA ALA A 217 -4.59 -17.46 -5.46
C ALA A 217 -3.06 -17.57 -5.47
N VAL A 218 -2.42 -17.02 -6.48
CA VAL A 218 -0.96 -16.96 -6.62
C VAL A 218 -0.53 -15.50 -6.53
N MET A 219 0.49 -15.23 -5.71
CA MET A 219 1.15 -13.94 -5.66
C MET A 219 2.43 -14.01 -6.49
N ALA A 220 2.50 -13.21 -7.56
CA ALA A 220 3.69 -13.05 -8.36
C ALA A 220 4.55 -11.89 -7.82
N GLN A 221 5.84 -11.92 -8.08
CA GLN A 221 6.78 -10.88 -7.66
C GLN A 221 6.48 -9.56 -8.38
N ASP A 222 6.21 -9.64 -9.68
CA ASP A 222 5.97 -8.52 -10.57
C ASP A 222 5.11 -8.95 -11.77
N LEU A 223 4.76 -7.99 -12.61
CA LEU A 223 3.95 -8.23 -13.81
C LEU A 223 4.67 -9.10 -14.84
N GLU A 224 5.97 -8.94 -15.00
CA GLU A 224 6.74 -9.73 -15.96
C GLU A 224 6.69 -11.22 -15.60
N THR A 225 6.79 -11.54 -14.32
CA THR A 225 6.59 -12.91 -13.82
C THR A 225 5.18 -13.46 -14.16
N VAL A 226 4.16 -12.60 -14.12
CA VAL A 226 2.79 -13.02 -14.53
C VAL A 226 2.74 -13.30 -16.04
N LYS A 227 3.34 -12.43 -16.87
CA LYS A 227 3.39 -12.56 -18.32
C LYS A 227 4.17 -13.80 -18.80
N GLU A 228 5.07 -14.34 -17.98
CA GLU A 228 5.77 -15.59 -18.27
C GLU A 228 4.84 -16.83 -18.26
N VAL A 229 3.72 -16.76 -17.55
CA VAL A 229 2.83 -17.91 -17.30
C VAL A 229 1.37 -17.69 -17.70
N CYS A 230 0.98 -16.44 -17.92
CA CYS A 230 -0.40 -16.07 -18.27
C CYS A 230 -0.46 -15.11 -19.45
N GLN A 231 -1.56 -15.14 -20.19
CA GLN A 231 -1.91 -14.08 -21.13
C GLN A 231 -2.43 -12.89 -20.35
N VAL A 232 -1.91 -11.70 -20.64
CA VAL A 232 -2.29 -10.45 -19.95
C VAL A 232 -2.57 -9.38 -20.98
N SER A 233 -3.81 -8.88 -21.05
CA SER A 233 -4.15 -7.72 -21.87
C SER A 233 -3.73 -6.41 -21.21
N GLU A 234 -3.74 -5.32 -21.96
CA GLU A 234 -3.43 -3.99 -21.41
C GLU A 234 -4.39 -3.56 -20.29
N GLU A 235 -5.67 -3.90 -20.40
CA GLU A 235 -6.68 -3.63 -19.37
C GLU A 235 -6.41 -4.46 -18.11
N GLN A 236 -6.07 -5.73 -18.28
CA GLN A 236 -5.72 -6.62 -17.18
C GLN A 236 -4.42 -6.16 -16.49
N GLU A 237 -3.45 -5.67 -17.24
CA GLU A 237 -2.24 -5.06 -16.69
C GLU A 237 -2.55 -3.84 -15.80
N LYS A 238 -3.40 -2.92 -16.29
CA LYS A 238 -3.85 -1.76 -15.52
C LYS A 238 -4.55 -2.16 -14.21
N ILE A 239 -5.37 -3.21 -14.25
CA ILE A 239 -6.06 -3.74 -13.07
C ILE A 239 -5.06 -4.36 -12.08
N LEU A 240 -4.15 -5.22 -12.56
CA LEU A 240 -3.15 -5.90 -11.72
C LEU A 240 -2.15 -4.93 -11.07
N THR A 241 -1.78 -3.86 -11.78
CA THR A 241 -0.83 -2.85 -11.28
C THR A 241 -1.50 -1.70 -10.57
N GLY A 242 -2.81 -1.59 -10.64
CA GLY A 242 -3.62 -0.57 -9.96
C GLY A 242 -3.47 -0.62 -8.44
N HIS A 243 -3.98 0.41 -7.78
CA HIS A 243 -3.88 0.55 -6.32
C HIS A 243 -4.75 -0.43 -5.53
N GLN A 244 -5.75 -1.04 -6.16
CA GLN A 244 -6.63 -2.04 -5.56
C GLN A 244 -6.00 -3.44 -5.51
N LYS A 245 -5.14 -3.76 -6.48
CA LYS A 245 -4.47 -5.06 -6.66
C LYS A 245 -5.38 -6.26 -6.39
N PRO A 246 -6.50 -6.39 -7.12
CA PRO A 246 -7.46 -7.46 -6.90
C PRO A 246 -6.89 -8.82 -7.36
N ILE A 247 -7.52 -9.90 -6.91
CA ILE A 247 -7.30 -11.22 -7.51
C ILE A 247 -8.00 -11.24 -8.87
N LEU A 248 -7.23 -11.47 -9.94
CA LEU A 248 -7.71 -11.53 -11.31
C LEU A 248 -7.57 -12.96 -11.87
N LEU A 249 -8.60 -13.43 -12.55
CA LEU A 249 -8.51 -14.68 -13.31
C LEU A 249 -7.89 -14.40 -14.67
N LEU A 250 -6.83 -15.14 -15.00
CA LEU A 250 -6.08 -15.02 -16.23
C LEU A 250 -6.00 -16.38 -16.92
N ASP A 251 -5.97 -16.37 -18.24
CA ASP A 251 -5.71 -17.56 -19.04
C ASP A 251 -4.22 -17.90 -19.00
N LYS A 252 -3.93 -19.18 -18.76
CA LYS A 252 -2.54 -19.67 -18.82
C LYS A 252 -2.03 -19.65 -20.25
N LEU A 253 -0.75 -19.38 -20.42
CA LEU A 253 -0.07 -19.65 -21.68
C LEU A 253 -0.14 -21.15 -21.96
N THR A 254 -0.67 -21.52 -23.13
CA THR A 254 -0.63 -22.89 -23.62
C THR A 254 0.67 -23.09 -24.39
N GLU A 255 1.18 -24.34 -24.42
CA GLU A 255 2.42 -24.68 -25.15
C GLU A 255 2.38 -24.26 -26.63
N MET A 256 1.18 -24.06 -27.20
CA MET A 256 1.00 -23.62 -28.61
C MET A 256 1.17 -22.11 -28.81
N SER A 257 1.10 -21.30 -27.76
CA SER A 257 1.29 -19.83 -27.82
C SER A 257 2.74 -19.42 -27.55
N CYS A 258 3.57 -20.32 -27.09
CA CYS A 258 4.99 -20.11 -26.87
C CYS A 258 5.80 -20.55 -28.08
N GLY A 259 5.97 -19.66 -29.09
CA GLY A 259 6.71 -19.89 -30.32
C GLY A 259 8.24 -20.05 -30.16
N GLN A 260 8.74 -20.29 -28.95
CA GLN A 260 10.11 -20.71 -28.67
C GLN A 260 10.13 -21.60 -27.43
N LYS A 261 10.71 -22.78 -27.55
CA LYS A 261 11.03 -23.69 -26.46
C LYS A 261 11.85 -22.94 -25.40
N THR A 262 11.18 -22.41 -24.44
CA THR A 262 11.81 -22.21 -23.12
C THR A 262 11.43 -23.44 -22.31
N ASP A 263 12.43 -24.28 -22.01
CA ASP A 263 12.33 -25.23 -20.93
C ASP A 263 11.61 -24.51 -19.80
N ALA A 264 10.58 -25.14 -19.23
CA ALA A 264 9.83 -24.61 -18.11
C ALA A 264 10.81 -24.22 -17.00
N LYS A 265 11.42 -23.05 -17.13
CA LYS A 265 12.22 -22.42 -16.09
C LYS A 265 11.24 -21.92 -15.09
N LEU A 266 10.92 -22.82 -14.18
CA LEU A 266 10.29 -22.56 -12.92
C LEU A 266 10.66 -21.16 -12.44
N ILE A 267 9.65 -20.38 -12.11
CA ILE A 267 9.76 -19.09 -11.41
C ILE A 267 10.70 -19.30 -10.22
N LYS A 268 11.98 -19.00 -10.39
CA LYS A 268 12.95 -19.01 -9.30
C LYS A 268 12.70 -17.77 -8.46
N TYR A 269 11.95 -17.92 -7.40
CA TYR A 269 11.91 -16.95 -6.33
C TYR A 269 13.34 -16.60 -5.91
N GLY A 270 13.77 -15.36 -6.23
CA GLY A 270 14.94 -14.77 -5.64
C GLY A 270 16.30 -15.18 -6.20
N LYS A 271 16.58 -14.82 -7.47
CA LYS A 271 17.95 -14.50 -7.87
C LYS A 271 18.11 -12.98 -7.81
N ASN A 272 18.31 -12.46 -6.66
CA ASN A 272 19.04 -11.24 -6.32
C ASN A 272 18.73 -10.83 -4.88
N ILE A 273 18.93 -11.75 -3.95
CA ILE A 273 19.23 -11.36 -2.58
C ILE A 273 20.67 -11.75 -2.43
N GLY A 274 21.52 -10.71 -2.30
CA GLY A 274 22.94 -10.79 -2.32
C GLY A 274 23.46 -12.02 -1.58
N LYS A 275 24.43 -12.66 -2.21
CA LYS A 275 25.45 -13.41 -1.52
C LYS A 275 26.19 -12.39 -0.67
N ASP A 276 25.74 -12.16 0.54
CA ASP A 276 26.59 -11.59 1.58
C ASP A 276 25.95 -11.92 2.92
N GLN A 277 26.62 -12.86 3.59
CA GLN A 277 26.60 -13.28 5.00
C GLN A 277 25.35 -14.00 5.51
#